data_c102c529ff3dfafc810045c5fafb30d5
#
_entry.id   c102c529ff3dfafc810045c5fafb30d5
#
_cell.length_a   1.000
_cell.length_b   1.000
_cell.length_c   1.000
_cell.angle_alpha   90.00
_cell.angle_beta   90.00
_cell.angle_gamma   90.00
#
_symmetry.space_group_name_H-M   'P 1'
#
loop_
_entity.id
_entity.type
_entity.pdbx_description
1 polymer ?
#
loop_
_entity_poly.entity_id
_entity_poly.type
_entity_poly.pdbx_seq_one_letter_code
_entity_poly.pdbx_strand_id
1 'polypeptide(L)'
;MSDAPLKRIVARFYRTASGSEPVREFLLGLSMEDRKIVGWDMARVEFGWPIGMPICRPVGHEGLREVRSTIDQGKVEARVLFGIDGAEMILLHGFVKKPSQQRREIETGAARWRDHRKRKG
;
A
#
# COMPACT_ATOMS: atom_id res chain seq x y z
N MET A 1 21.98 12.17 -20.65
CA MET A 1 20.94 11.22 -20.25
C MET A 1 21.12 10.83 -18.79
N SER A 2 20.04 10.71 -18.08
CA SER A 2 20.09 10.28 -16.68
C SER A 2 20.18 8.76 -16.61
N ASP A 3 21.09 8.25 -15.77
CA ASP A 3 21.20 6.83 -15.48
C ASP A 3 20.33 6.42 -14.27
N ALA A 4 19.47 7.33 -13.82
CA ALA A 4 18.60 7.06 -12.69
C ALA A 4 17.64 5.90 -13.02
N PRO A 5 17.40 4.97 -12.08
CA PRO A 5 16.46 3.88 -12.31
C PRO A 5 15.05 4.42 -12.49
N LEU A 6 14.29 3.78 -13.36
CA LEU A 6 12.89 4.12 -13.58
C LEU A 6 12.00 3.26 -12.70
N LYS A 7 10.89 3.84 -12.27
CA LYS A 7 9.87 3.07 -11.55
C LYS A 7 9.28 2.02 -12.47
N ARG A 8 9.12 0.81 -11.97
CA ARG A 8 8.49 -0.28 -12.70
C ARG A 8 6.98 -0.23 -12.61
N ILE A 9 6.48 0.27 -11.49
CA ILE A 9 5.07 0.58 -11.29
C ILE A 9 4.99 1.91 -10.56
N VAL A 10 3.85 2.59 -10.66
CA VAL A 10 3.66 3.91 -10.05
C VAL A 10 2.51 3.85 -9.06
N ALA A 11 2.78 4.26 -7.82
CA ALA A 11 1.77 4.28 -6.77
C ALA A 11 0.71 5.36 -7.04
N ARG A 12 -0.55 4.99 -6.84
CA ARG A 12 -1.68 5.89 -6.89
C ARG A 12 -2.62 5.60 -5.73
N PHE A 13 -3.14 6.65 -5.14
CA PHE A 13 -4.10 6.49 -4.05
C PHE A 13 -5.45 6.08 -4.61
N TYR A 14 -6.00 4.97 -4.08
CA TYR A 14 -7.40 4.66 -4.30
C TYR A 14 -8.24 5.80 -3.75
N ARG A 15 -9.27 6.20 -4.50
CA ARG A 15 -10.18 7.27 -4.14
C ARG A 15 -11.59 6.72 -4.02
N THR A 16 -12.26 7.01 -2.89
CA THR A 16 -13.64 6.58 -2.70
C THR A 16 -14.59 7.40 -3.58
N ALA A 17 -15.83 6.94 -3.69
CA ALA A 17 -16.86 7.65 -4.46
C ALA A 17 -17.07 9.07 -3.95
N SER A 18 -16.88 9.31 -2.66
CA SER A 18 -17.02 10.65 -2.07
C SER A 18 -15.75 11.51 -2.24
N GLY A 19 -14.70 10.97 -2.83
CA GLY A 19 -13.48 11.70 -3.11
C GLY A 19 -12.39 11.61 -2.06
N SER A 20 -12.57 10.83 -1.00
CA SER A 20 -11.53 10.66 -0.01
C SER A 20 -10.46 9.68 -0.50
N GLU A 21 -9.24 9.82 0.02
CA GLU A 21 -8.11 8.96 -0.31
C GLU A 21 -7.59 8.32 0.99
N PRO A 22 -8.12 7.14 1.35
CA PRO A 22 -7.85 6.54 2.67
C PRO A 22 -6.37 6.33 3.00
N VAL A 23 -5.56 5.89 2.04
CA VAL A 23 -4.13 5.68 2.32
C VAL A 23 -3.41 7.00 2.51
N ARG A 24 -3.77 8.02 1.73
CA ARG A 24 -3.20 9.35 1.93
C ARG A 24 -3.52 9.87 3.32
N GLU A 25 -4.77 9.69 3.77
CA GLU A 25 -5.20 10.10 5.11
C GLU A 25 -4.46 9.33 6.19
N PHE A 26 -4.27 8.02 5.98
CA PHE A 26 -3.49 7.19 6.90
C PHE A 26 -2.06 7.73 7.05
N LEU A 27 -1.41 8.03 5.93
CA LEU A 27 -0.04 8.55 5.95
C LEU A 27 0.04 9.92 6.63
N LEU A 28 -0.92 10.78 6.37
CA LEU A 28 -0.94 12.11 7.00
C LEU A 28 -1.18 12.04 8.50
N GLY A 29 -1.78 10.97 8.99
CA GLY A 29 -1.98 10.73 10.42
C GLY A 29 -0.73 10.24 11.15
N LEU A 30 0.30 9.82 10.42
CA LEU A 30 1.55 9.37 11.01
C LEU A 30 2.46 10.57 11.31
N SER A 31 3.45 10.37 12.19
CA SER A 31 4.50 11.36 12.37
C SER A 31 5.25 11.53 11.05
N MET A 32 5.94 12.67 10.88
CA MET A 32 6.74 12.90 9.68
C MET A 32 7.79 11.81 9.49
N GLU A 33 8.43 11.37 10.57
CA GLU A 33 9.43 10.31 10.54
C GLU A 33 8.84 9.00 10.07
N ASP A 34 7.72 8.60 10.65
CA ASP A 34 7.06 7.34 10.29
C ASP A 34 6.51 7.37 8.86
N ARG A 35 5.99 8.52 8.44
CA ARG A 35 5.52 8.72 7.06
C ARG A 35 6.65 8.52 6.06
N LYS A 36 7.84 9.01 6.37
CA LYS A 36 9.01 8.81 5.52
C LYS A 36 9.39 7.35 5.40
N ILE A 37 9.33 6.61 6.52
CA ILE A 37 9.65 5.18 6.50
C ILE A 37 8.69 4.42 5.59
N VAL A 38 7.38 4.64 5.74
CA VAL A 38 6.39 3.97 4.90
C VAL A 38 6.56 4.40 3.44
N GLY A 39 6.79 5.68 3.20
CA GLY A 39 7.03 6.21 1.86
C GLY A 39 8.24 5.58 1.18
N TRP A 40 9.33 5.38 1.92
CA TRP A 40 10.52 4.70 1.42
C TRP A 40 10.22 3.25 1.03
N ASP A 41 9.48 2.54 1.88
CA ASP A 41 9.14 1.15 1.60
C ASP A 41 8.21 1.03 0.39
N MET A 42 7.25 1.95 0.24
CA MET A 42 6.42 2.01 -0.96
C MET A 42 7.26 2.29 -2.21
N ALA A 43 8.21 3.21 -2.12
CA ALA A 43 9.10 3.51 -3.24
C ALA A 43 9.94 2.30 -3.64
N ARG A 44 10.41 1.53 -2.66
CA ARG A 44 11.18 0.30 -2.95
C ARG A 44 10.35 -0.70 -3.73
N VAL A 45 9.04 -0.76 -3.47
CA VAL A 45 8.15 -1.61 -4.27
C VAL A 45 8.01 -1.02 -5.67
N GLU A 46 7.84 0.30 -5.81
CA GLU A 46 7.71 0.93 -7.12
C GLU A 46 8.94 0.68 -8.01
N PHE A 47 10.13 0.81 -7.46
CA PHE A 47 11.37 0.65 -8.25
C PHE A 47 11.80 -0.80 -8.42
N GLY A 48 11.45 -1.67 -7.48
CA GLY A 48 11.91 -3.06 -7.47
C GLY A 48 10.90 -4.09 -7.96
N TRP A 49 9.69 -3.67 -8.32
CA TRP A 49 8.62 -4.60 -8.70
C TRP A 49 9.01 -5.55 -9.83
N PRO A 50 8.74 -6.86 -9.74
CA PRO A 50 8.15 -7.53 -8.58
C PRO A 50 9.21 -7.75 -7.49
N ILE A 51 8.82 -7.49 -6.24
CA ILE A 51 9.71 -7.61 -5.09
C ILE A 51 8.99 -8.38 -3.99
N GLY A 52 9.73 -9.19 -3.23
CA GLY A 52 9.17 -10.04 -2.18
C GLY A 52 9.56 -9.61 -0.78
N MET A 53 9.50 -10.58 0.12
CA MET A 53 9.86 -10.36 1.52
C MET A 53 11.27 -9.79 1.67
N PRO A 54 11.52 -8.97 2.69
CA PRO A 54 10.60 -8.65 3.79
C PRO A 54 9.67 -7.47 3.52
N ILE A 55 9.81 -6.76 2.41
CA ILE A 55 9.11 -5.50 2.15
C ILE A 55 7.71 -5.68 1.60
N CYS A 56 7.51 -6.72 0.78
CA CYS A 56 6.25 -6.95 0.10
C CYS A 56 5.85 -8.42 0.22
N ARG A 57 4.56 -8.67 0.46
CA ARG A 57 4.04 -10.01 0.61
C ARG A 57 2.62 -10.12 0.06
N PRO A 58 2.29 -11.22 -0.66
CA PRO A 58 0.90 -11.48 -1.01
C PRO A 58 0.10 -11.81 0.25
N VAL A 59 -1.16 -11.38 0.29
CA VAL A 59 -2.02 -11.64 1.45
C VAL A 59 -3.01 -12.78 1.22
N GLY A 60 -2.88 -13.46 0.07
CA GLY A 60 -3.70 -14.65 -0.20
C GLY A 60 -5.16 -14.34 -0.51
N HIS A 61 -5.46 -13.15 -1.01
CA HIS A 61 -6.83 -12.74 -1.26
C HIS A 61 -6.90 -11.80 -2.47
N GLU A 62 -7.56 -12.22 -3.52
CA GLU A 62 -7.82 -11.46 -4.75
C GLU A 62 -6.59 -10.80 -5.39
N GLY A 63 -5.43 -11.41 -5.25
CA GLY A 63 -4.20 -10.87 -5.81
C GLY A 63 -3.62 -9.69 -5.05
N LEU A 64 -4.19 -9.34 -3.92
CA LEU A 64 -3.68 -8.24 -3.11
C LEU A 64 -2.34 -8.56 -2.48
N ARG A 65 -1.55 -7.51 -2.29
CA ARG A 65 -0.25 -7.58 -1.61
C ARG A 65 -0.18 -6.50 -0.56
N GLU A 66 0.76 -6.65 0.36
CA GLU A 66 0.99 -5.62 1.38
C GLU A 66 2.42 -5.12 1.33
N VAL A 67 2.58 -3.81 1.51
CA VAL A 67 3.86 -3.20 1.83
C VAL A 67 4.01 -3.29 3.35
N ARG A 68 5.18 -3.73 3.80
CA ARG A 68 5.46 -3.97 5.21
C ARG A 68 6.47 -2.95 5.71
N SER A 69 6.09 -2.21 6.74
CA SER A 69 6.96 -1.18 7.34
C SER A 69 6.97 -1.33 8.85
N THR A 70 8.14 -1.06 9.43
CA THR A 70 8.30 -1.02 10.89
C THR A 70 8.53 0.43 11.28
N ILE A 71 7.64 0.97 12.09
CA ILE A 71 7.63 2.40 12.46
C ILE A 71 7.68 2.57 13.97
N ASP A 72 7.58 3.80 14.44
CA ASP A 72 7.62 4.16 15.86
C ASP A 72 8.83 3.53 16.56
N GLN A 73 10.02 3.80 16.01
CA GLN A 73 11.29 3.32 16.57
C GLN A 73 11.32 1.79 16.75
N GLY A 74 10.73 1.08 15.78
CA GLY A 74 10.73 -0.37 15.78
C GLY A 74 9.60 -1.03 16.56
N LYS A 75 8.69 -0.25 17.12
CA LYS A 75 7.65 -0.76 18.02
C LYS A 75 6.34 -1.13 17.33
N VAL A 76 6.11 -0.61 16.14
CA VAL A 76 4.82 -0.74 15.47
C VAL A 76 5.00 -1.26 14.04
N GLU A 77 4.18 -2.22 13.66
CA GLU A 77 4.17 -2.74 12.29
C GLU A 77 3.05 -2.09 11.51
N ALA A 78 3.41 -1.38 10.44
CA ALA A 78 2.42 -0.76 9.55
C ALA A 78 2.31 -1.56 8.27
N ARG A 79 1.12 -1.57 7.69
CA ARG A 79 0.84 -2.28 6.44
C ARG A 79 0.06 -1.37 5.49
N VAL A 80 0.38 -1.45 4.21
CA VAL A 80 -0.40 -0.79 3.16
C VAL A 80 -0.76 -1.85 2.13
N LEU A 81 -2.05 -2.12 1.99
CA LEU A 81 -2.55 -3.08 1.01
C LEU A 81 -2.67 -2.40 -0.35
N PHE A 82 -2.29 -3.13 -1.39
CA PHE A 82 -2.38 -2.61 -2.75
C PHE A 82 -2.72 -3.71 -3.75
N GLY A 83 -3.22 -3.28 -4.93
CA GLY A 83 -3.43 -4.14 -6.08
C GLY A 83 -2.69 -3.57 -7.28
N ILE A 84 -2.35 -4.44 -8.23
CA ILE A 84 -1.66 -4.04 -9.45
C ILE A 84 -2.67 -3.92 -10.58
N ASP A 85 -2.70 -2.73 -11.18
CA ASP A 85 -3.56 -2.43 -12.32
C ASP A 85 -2.65 -1.92 -13.45
N GLY A 86 -2.25 -2.81 -14.33
CA GLY A 86 -1.28 -2.47 -15.37
C GLY A 86 0.04 -2.05 -14.75
N ALA A 87 0.48 -0.85 -15.03
CA ALA A 87 1.71 -0.28 -14.46
C ALA A 87 1.44 0.52 -13.18
N GLU A 88 0.24 0.43 -12.61
CA GLU A 88 -0.13 1.19 -11.43
C GLU A 88 -0.27 0.31 -10.20
N MET A 89 0.26 0.83 -9.10
CA MET A 89 0.16 0.24 -7.76
C MET A 89 -0.93 1.01 -7.03
N ILE A 90 -2.13 0.42 -6.96
CA ILE A 90 -3.28 1.11 -6.36
C ILE A 90 -3.26 0.88 -4.86
N LEU A 91 -3.02 1.96 -4.11
CA LEU A 91 -2.91 1.92 -2.66
C LEU A 91 -4.32 1.96 -2.06
N LEU A 92 -4.72 0.87 -1.40
CA LEU A 92 -6.10 0.63 -1.02
C LEU A 92 -6.41 0.91 0.45
N HIS A 93 -5.52 0.48 1.34
CA HIS A 93 -5.82 0.53 2.77
C HIS A 93 -4.53 0.53 3.58
N GLY A 94 -4.40 1.48 4.50
CA GLY A 94 -3.26 1.56 5.41
C GLY A 94 -3.73 1.32 6.83
N PHE A 95 -2.96 0.56 7.60
CA PHE A 95 -3.33 0.24 8.98
C PHE A 95 -2.10 -0.18 9.80
N VAL A 96 -2.25 -0.10 11.11
CA VAL A 96 -1.28 -0.65 12.07
C VAL A 96 -1.69 -2.08 12.34
N LYS A 97 -0.73 -3.00 12.25
CA LYS A 97 -1.00 -4.42 12.40
C LYS A 97 -1.44 -4.76 13.83
N LYS A 98 -2.61 -5.40 13.93
CA LYS A 98 -3.15 -5.96 15.17
C LYS A 98 -3.65 -7.37 14.83
N PRO A 99 -3.10 -8.43 15.42
CA PRO A 99 -3.43 -9.80 15.02
C PRO A 99 -4.93 -10.10 14.98
N SER A 100 -5.69 -9.58 15.91
CA SER A 100 -7.13 -9.81 15.99
C SER A 100 -7.94 -9.09 14.91
N GLN A 101 -7.34 -8.19 14.15
CA GLN A 101 -8.03 -7.37 13.14
C GLN A 101 -7.55 -7.60 11.72
N GLN A 102 -6.59 -8.47 11.49
CA GLN A 102 -6.00 -8.73 10.17
C GLN A 102 -7.05 -9.03 9.11
N ARG A 103 -7.99 -9.91 9.44
CA ARG A 103 -9.02 -10.31 8.49
C ARG A 103 -9.89 -9.13 8.06
N ARG A 104 -10.28 -8.29 8.99
CA ARG A 104 -11.08 -7.09 8.70
C ARG A 104 -10.34 -6.14 7.78
N GLU A 105 -9.06 -5.95 8.05
CA GLU A 105 -8.24 -5.05 7.26
C GLU A 105 -8.11 -5.54 5.82
N ILE A 106 -7.90 -6.84 5.63
CA ILE A 106 -7.82 -7.42 4.29
C ILE A 106 -9.17 -7.30 3.56
N GLU A 107 -10.26 -7.52 4.27
CA GLU A 107 -11.60 -7.39 3.68
C GLU A 107 -11.88 -5.96 3.23
N THR A 108 -11.43 -4.96 4.00
CA THR A 108 -11.55 -3.55 3.61
C THR A 108 -10.78 -3.28 2.34
N GLY A 109 -9.54 -3.75 2.26
CA GLY A 109 -8.71 -3.58 1.07
C GLY A 109 -9.33 -4.26 -0.14
N ALA A 110 -9.85 -5.46 0.05
CA ALA A 110 -10.47 -6.22 -1.03
C ALA A 110 -11.74 -5.53 -1.56
N ALA A 111 -12.56 -4.97 -0.68
CA ALA A 111 -13.75 -4.24 -1.09
C ALA A 111 -13.38 -3.02 -1.93
N ARG A 112 -12.36 -2.29 -1.53
CA ARG A 112 -11.87 -1.13 -2.28
C ARG A 112 -11.26 -1.54 -3.61
N TRP A 113 -10.56 -2.66 -3.65
CA TRP A 113 -10.00 -3.19 -4.89
C TRP A 113 -11.10 -3.53 -5.89
N ARG A 114 -12.16 -4.18 -5.44
CA ARG A 114 -13.31 -4.49 -6.29
C ARG A 114 -13.98 -3.22 -6.80
N ASP A 115 -14.13 -2.21 -5.95
CA ASP A 115 -14.69 -0.93 -6.34
C ASP A 115 -13.83 -0.24 -7.40
N HIS A 116 -12.51 -0.25 -7.22
CA HIS A 116 -11.58 0.33 -8.19
C HIS A 116 -11.74 -0.34 -9.57
N ARG A 117 -11.73 -1.67 -9.59
CA ARG A 117 -11.86 -2.42 -10.85
C ARG A 117 -13.20 -2.20 -11.52
N LYS A 118 -14.25 -2.10 -10.72
CA LYS A 118 -15.61 -1.88 -11.22
C LYS A 118 -15.75 -0.51 -11.89
N ARG A 119 -15.19 0.51 -11.25
CA ARG A 119 -15.25 1.87 -11.80
C ARG A 119 -14.40 2.04 -13.06
N LYS A 120 -13.32 1.32 -13.15
CA LYS A 120 -12.43 1.36 -14.31
C LYS A 120 -13.01 0.62 -15.50
N GLY A 121 -13.65 -0.46 -15.23
CA GLY A 121 -14.17 -1.36 -16.24
C GLY A 121 -15.45 -1.00 -16.84
#